data_4f068ef5c49d972e5fd491c4141a604e
#
_entry.id   4f068ef5c49d972e5fd491c4141a604e
#
_cell.length_a   1.000
_cell.length_b   1.000
_cell.length_c   1.000
_cell.angle_alpha   90.00
_cell.angle_beta   90.00
_cell.angle_gamma   90.00
#
_symmetry.space_group_name_H-M   'P 1'
#
loop_
_entity.id
_entity.type
_entity.pdbx_description
1 polymer ?
#
loop_
_entity_poly.entity_id
_entity_poly.type
_entity_poly.pdbx_seq_one_letter_code
_entity_poly.pdbx_strand_id
1 'polypeptide(L)'
;MRTISGFFTTAPNIKLHERPEAFEIYPPESWSWFFLRPRQLVLFMQDNVHLVTKWRNRILSTTAELTIGDFRVTSQDLLDLLSSPDMKLEHNLVTSDVNPRDRQNFLTCKKICSPEVLELLKKSNRTYATYLYLQLLQYIIKAYYETETSMKNRLYLSWTVTFVCRMWKISLKYNAMVKKKIFNEKISQ
;
A
#
# COMPACT_ATOMS: atom_id res chain seq x y z
N MET A 1 -15.00 -23.63 12.99
CA MET A 1 -13.77 -22.82 13.03
C MET A 1 -14.18 -21.37 12.78
N ARG A 2 -14.39 -20.55 13.81
CA ARG A 2 -14.68 -19.12 13.63
C ARG A 2 -13.40 -18.47 13.18
N THR A 3 -13.40 -17.93 11.99
CA THR A 3 -12.25 -17.31 11.33
C THR A 3 -11.71 -16.17 12.18
N ILE A 4 -10.41 -16.15 12.36
CA ILE A 4 -9.61 -15.09 13.01
C ILE A 4 -9.99 -13.67 12.52
N SER A 5 -10.66 -13.55 11.37
CA SER A 5 -11.14 -12.27 10.81
C SER A 5 -12.10 -11.49 11.73
N GLY A 6 -12.91 -12.16 12.55
CA GLY A 6 -13.79 -11.49 13.52
C GLY A 6 -13.04 -10.84 14.70
N PHE A 7 -11.84 -11.33 15.00
CA PHE A 7 -10.99 -10.80 16.06
C PHE A 7 -10.33 -9.46 15.67
N PHE A 8 -10.06 -9.28 14.39
CA PHE A 8 -9.38 -8.08 13.87
C PHE A 8 -10.33 -6.88 13.68
N THR A 9 -11.64 -7.08 13.68
CA THR A 9 -12.62 -6.00 13.46
C THR A 9 -12.99 -5.24 14.73
N THR A 10 -12.79 -5.81 15.89
CA THR A 10 -13.15 -5.19 17.19
C THR A 10 -12.01 -4.40 17.84
N ALA A 11 -10.76 -4.64 17.44
CA ALA A 11 -9.60 -4.03 18.06
C ALA A 11 -9.08 -2.70 17.46
N PRO A 12 -9.44 -2.25 16.22
CA PRO A 12 -8.82 -1.06 15.62
C PRO A 12 -9.08 0.25 16.37
N ASN A 13 -10.04 0.29 17.27
CA ASN A 13 -10.36 1.47 18.07
C ASN A 13 -9.79 1.45 19.50
N ILE A 14 -9.14 0.36 19.89
CA ILE A 14 -8.53 0.21 21.23
C ILE A 14 -7.06 0.56 21.12
N LYS A 15 -6.62 1.52 21.92
CA LYS A 15 -5.21 1.89 22.00
C LYS A 15 -4.50 1.07 23.06
N LEU A 16 -3.33 0.51 22.72
CA LEU A 16 -2.55 -0.35 23.61
C LEU A 16 -2.23 0.28 24.97
N HIS A 17 -1.99 1.59 25.01
CA HIS A 17 -1.70 2.30 26.25
C HIS A 17 -2.94 2.61 27.11
N GLU A 18 -4.14 2.55 26.52
CA GLU A 18 -5.41 2.77 27.24
C GLU A 18 -5.96 1.47 27.85
N ARG A 19 -5.77 0.35 27.14
CA ARG A 19 -6.22 -0.97 27.57
C ARG A 19 -5.25 -2.07 27.16
N PRO A 20 -4.09 -2.16 27.82
CA PRO A 20 -3.09 -3.17 27.47
C PRO A 20 -3.63 -4.61 27.61
N GLU A 21 -4.53 -4.86 28.55
CA GLU A 21 -5.16 -6.17 28.78
C GLU A 21 -6.01 -6.66 27.59
N ALA A 22 -6.52 -5.74 26.75
CA ALA A 22 -7.28 -6.12 25.56
C ALA A 22 -6.41 -6.78 24.47
N PHE A 23 -5.09 -6.67 24.57
CA PHE A 23 -4.11 -7.24 23.66
C PHE A 23 -3.41 -8.47 24.23
N GLU A 24 -3.77 -8.89 25.44
CA GLU A 24 -3.27 -10.12 26.06
C GLU A 24 -4.20 -11.30 25.74
N ILE A 25 -3.60 -12.44 25.48
CA ILE A 25 -4.33 -13.70 25.33
C ILE A 25 -3.91 -14.67 26.41
N TYR A 26 -4.85 -15.47 26.87
CA TYR A 26 -4.64 -16.57 27.81
C TYR A 26 -5.01 -17.86 27.08
N PRO A 27 -4.04 -18.49 26.36
CA PRO A 27 -4.33 -19.72 25.66
C PRO A 27 -4.68 -20.83 26.66
N PRO A 28 -5.68 -21.66 26.35
CA PRO A 28 -6.01 -22.82 27.19
C PRO A 28 -4.80 -23.75 27.35
N GLU A 29 -4.61 -24.33 28.53
CA GLU A 29 -3.51 -25.27 28.80
C GLU A 29 -3.49 -26.49 27.85
N SER A 30 -4.67 -26.85 27.32
CA SER A 30 -4.82 -27.91 26.33
C SER A 30 -4.24 -27.60 24.96
N TRP A 31 -3.86 -26.35 24.67
CA TRP A 31 -3.24 -25.96 23.42
C TRP A 31 -1.75 -26.28 23.44
N SER A 32 -1.35 -27.33 22.75
CA SER A 32 0.04 -27.79 22.63
C SER A 32 0.92 -26.98 21.67
N TRP A 33 0.65 -25.70 21.54
CA TRP A 33 1.42 -24.81 20.63
C TRP A 33 2.66 -24.31 21.36
N PHE A 34 3.80 -24.87 21.03
CA PHE A 34 5.09 -24.69 21.73
C PHE A 34 5.60 -23.24 21.79
N PHE A 35 5.13 -22.35 20.94
CA PHE A 35 5.50 -20.93 20.95
C PHE A 35 4.50 -20.01 21.65
N LEU A 36 3.34 -20.53 22.09
CA LEU A 36 2.40 -19.77 22.92
C LEU A 36 2.84 -19.83 24.38
N ARG A 37 2.87 -18.67 24.99
CA ARG A 37 3.12 -18.53 26.44
C ARG A 37 1.80 -18.40 27.18
N PRO A 38 1.74 -18.72 28.49
CA PRO A 38 0.52 -18.58 29.27
C PRO A 38 -0.06 -17.16 29.25
N ARG A 39 0.80 -16.15 29.12
CA ARG A 39 0.41 -14.76 28.95
C ARG A 39 1.29 -14.12 27.89
N GLN A 40 0.68 -13.57 26.86
CA GLN A 40 1.41 -12.91 25.79
C GLN A 40 0.62 -11.76 25.18
N LEU A 41 1.34 -10.79 24.65
CA LEU A 41 0.77 -9.68 23.91
C LEU A 41 0.35 -10.14 22.52
N VAL A 42 -0.88 -9.84 22.12
CA VAL A 42 -1.37 -10.02 20.74
C VAL A 42 -1.15 -8.74 19.95
N LEU A 43 -0.30 -8.81 18.94
CA LEU A 43 -0.07 -7.72 18.00
C LEU A 43 -0.90 -7.94 16.74
N PHE A 44 -1.72 -6.94 16.41
CA PHE A 44 -2.50 -6.95 15.19
C PHE A 44 -1.63 -6.49 14.03
N MET A 45 -1.36 -7.40 13.10
CA MET A 45 -0.59 -7.11 11.89
C MET A 45 -1.45 -7.38 10.65
N GLN A 46 -1.39 -6.48 9.69
CA GLN A 46 -1.99 -6.75 8.39
C GLN A 46 -1.10 -7.73 7.61
N ASP A 47 -1.72 -8.68 6.92
CA ASP A 47 -1.02 -9.52 5.96
C ASP A 47 -0.37 -8.66 4.87
N ASN A 48 0.94 -8.77 4.76
CA ASN A 48 1.74 -7.94 3.87
C ASN A 48 1.52 -8.28 2.40
N VAL A 49 1.28 -9.55 2.04
CA VAL A 49 0.93 -9.95 0.65
C VAL A 49 -0.36 -9.26 0.25
N HIS A 50 -1.33 -9.28 1.15
CA HIS A 50 -2.61 -8.65 0.92
C HIS A 50 -2.50 -7.10 0.85
N LEU A 51 -1.58 -6.50 1.60
CA LEU A 51 -1.30 -5.07 1.51
C LEU A 51 -0.72 -4.72 0.13
N VAL A 52 0.29 -5.45 -0.33
CA VAL A 52 0.95 -5.24 -1.62
C VAL A 52 -0.03 -5.42 -2.79
N THR A 53 -0.83 -6.48 -2.76
CA THR A 53 -1.83 -6.72 -3.81
C THR A 53 -2.96 -5.72 -3.80
N LYS A 54 -3.41 -5.24 -2.63
CA LYS A 54 -4.38 -4.13 -2.52
C LYS A 54 -3.82 -2.84 -3.13
N TRP A 55 -2.55 -2.55 -2.88
CA TRP A 55 -1.89 -1.37 -3.44
C TRP A 55 -1.89 -1.41 -4.97
N ARG A 56 -1.46 -2.53 -5.56
CA ARG A 56 -1.54 -2.75 -7.00
C ARG A 56 -2.98 -2.66 -7.54
N ASN A 57 -3.92 -3.33 -6.89
CA ASN A 57 -5.30 -3.34 -7.35
C ASN A 57 -5.93 -1.93 -7.30
N ARG A 58 -5.44 -1.07 -6.42
CA ARG A 58 -5.92 0.31 -6.33
C ARG A 58 -5.52 1.14 -7.54
N ILE A 59 -4.28 1.04 -8.02
CA ILE A 59 -3.85 1.75 -9.22
C ILE A 59 -4.51 1.19 -10.49
N LEU A 60 -4.79 -0.12 -10.53
CA LEU A 60 -5.46 -0.77 -11.67
C LEU A 60 -7.00 -0.63 -11.65
N SER A 61 -7.57 -0.01 -10.61
CA SER A 61 -9.01 0.18 -10.49
C SER A 61 -9.51 1.25 -11.46
N THR A 62 -10.58 0.94 -12.18
CA THR A 62 -11.25 1.88 -13.07
C THR A 62 -12.09 2.94 -12.33
N THR A 63 -12.40 2.69 -11.06
CA THR A 63 -13.25 3.58 -10.24
C THR A 63 -12.46 4.37 -9.20
N ALA A 64 -11.19 4.04 -8.98
CA ALA A 64 -10.37 4.71 -7.99
C ALA A 64 -9.70 5.94 -8.58
N GLU A 65 -9.98 7.10 -8.03
CA GLU A 65 -9.21 8.30 -8.29
C GLU A 65 -8.07 8.40 -7.28
N LEU A 66 -6.84 8.38 -7.78
CA LEU A 66 -5.63 8.55 -7.00
C LEU A 66 -4.90 9.81 -7.44
N THR A 67 -4.55 10.67 -6.50
CA THR A 67 -3.78 11.88 -6.77
C THR A 67 -2.67 12.05 -5.74
N ILE A 68 -1.51 12.53 -6.17
CA ILE A 68 -0.42 12.98 -5.29
C ILE A 68 -0.16 14.45 -5.63
N GLY A 69 -0.49 15.36 -4.71
CA GLY A 69 -0.58 16.78 -5.04
C GLY A 69 -1.65 17.01 -6.11
N ASP A 70 -1.28 17.74 -7.17
CA ASP A 70 -2.16 18.05 -8.30
C ASP A 70 -2.07 17.02 -9.45
N PHE A 71 -1.23 16.02 -9.31
CA PHE A 71 -0.98 15.02 -10.35
C PHE A 71 -1.77 13.74 -10.10
N ARG A 72 -2.27 13.14 -11.18
CA ARG A 72 -2.97 11.84 -11.13
C ARG A 72 -1.98 10.69 -11.11
N VAL A 73 -2.31 9.68 -10.31
CA VAL A 73 -1.68 8.35 -10.37
C VAL A 73 -2.60 7.46 -11.20
N THR A 74 -2.11 6.93 -12.30
CA THR A 74 -2.97 6.21 -13.25
C THR A 74 -2.28 4.97 -13.81
N SER A 75 -3.07 3.90 -14.02
CA SER A 75 -2.64 2.72 -14.77
C SER A 75 -2.34 3.01 -16.25
N GLN A 76 -2.85 4.11 -16.79
CA GLN A 76 -2.57 4.52 -18.18
C GLN A 76 -1.08 4.73 -18.40
N ASP A 77 -0.35 5.24 -17.39
CA ASP A 77 1.09 5.44 -17.48
C ASP A 77 1.86 4.11 -17.68
N LEU A 78 1.36 3.02 -17.09
CA LEU A 78 1.91 1.67 -17.32
C LEU A 78 1.52 1.11 -18.69
N LEU A 79 0.30 1.40 -19.17
CA LEU A 79 -0.16 0.99 -20.50
C LEU A 79 0.61 1.75 -21.59
N ASP A 80 0.93 3.01 -21.38
CA ASP A 80 1.75 3.82 -22.29
C ASP A 80 3.16 3.22 -22.43
N LEU A 81 3.77 2.77 -21.32
CA LEU A 81 5.05 2.05 -21.38
C LEU A 81 4.95 0.77 -22.19
N LEU A 82 3.90 -0.02 -21.98
CA LEU A 82 3.67 -1.27 -22.73
C LEU A 82 3.47 -1.04 -24.23
N SER A 83 2.92 0.10 -24.60
CA SER A 83 2.65 0.47 -25.99
C SER A 83 3.88 1.00 -26.73
N SER A 84 4.97 1.29 -26.01
CA SER A 84 6.21 1.81 -26.58
C SER A 84 7.13 0.68 -27.02
N PRO A 85 7.31 0.39 -28.32
CA PRO A 85 8.11 -0.74 -28.79
C PRO A 85 9.58 -0.68 -28.33
N ASP A 86 10.14 0.54 -28.33
CA ASP A 86 11.55 0.80 -28.03
C ASP A 86 11.88 0.54 -26.55
N MET A 87 10.90 0.62 -25.64
CA MET A 87 11.09 0.44 -24.20
C MET A 87 10.80 -0.97 -23.73
N LYS A 88 10.27 -1.84 -24.59
CA LYS A 88 9.80 -3.20 -24.19
C LYS A 88 10.92 -4.07 -23.62
N LEU A 89 12.13 -3.91 -24.10
CA LEU A 89 13.32 -4.64 -23.60
C LEU A 89 13.81 -4.09 -22.24
N GLU A 90 13.46 -2.83 -21.93
CA GLU A 90 13.93 -2.16 -20.72
C GLU A 90 13.07 -2.49 -19.50
N HIS A 91 11.75 -2.64 -19.65
CA HIS A 91 10.83 -2.76 -18.50
C HIS A 91 10.30 -4.16 -18.21
N ASN A 92 10.46 -5.14 -19.10
CA ASN A 92 10.00 -6.54 -18.95
C ASN A 92 8.51 -6.73 -18.56
N LEU A 93 7.68 -5.69 -18.72
CA LEU A 93 6.25 -5.79 -18.47
C LEU A 93 5.53 -6.42 -19.65
N VAL A 94 4.47 -7.16 -19.34
CA VAL A 94 3.52 -7.71 -20.31
C VAL A 94 2.10 -7.28 -19.97
N THR A 95 1.20 -7.33 -20.93
CA THR A 95 -0.20 -6.89 -20.76
C THR A 95 -0.91 -7.57 -19.58
N SER A 96 -0.56 -8.84 -19.31
CA SER A 96 -1.11 -9.55 -18.15
C SER A 96 -0.69 -8.95 -16.79
N ASP A 97 0.44 -8.25 -16.71
CA ASP A 97 0.92 -7.64 -15.46
C ASP A 97 0.04 -6.46 -15.01
N VAL A 98 -0.65 -5.81 -15.95
CA VAL A 98 -1.60 -4.71 -15.68
C VAL A 98 -3.07 -5.15 -15.77
N ASN A 99 -3.34 -6.46 -15.76
CA ASN A 99 -4.71 -6.98 -15.81
C ASN A 99 -5.42 -6.75 -14.46
N PRO A 100 -6.52 -5.98 -14.41
CA PRO A 100 -7.25 -5.72 -13.16
C PRO A 100 -8.02 -6.92 -12.61
N ARG A 101 -8.23 -7.97 -13.41
CA ARG A 101 -8.95 -9.19 -13.00
C ARG A 101 -8.10 -10.10 -12.13
N ASP A 102 -6.79 -10.10 -12.31
CA ASP A 102 -5.85 -10.88 -11.50
C ASP A 102 -5.47 -10.11 -10.23
N ARG A 103 -6.26 -10.29 -9.17
CA ARG A 103 -6.16 -9.49 -7.94
C ARG A 103 -5.14 -9.98 -6.92
N GLN A 104 -4.61 -11.19 -7.07
CA GLN A 104 -3.75 -11.80 -6.04
C GLN A 104 -2.32 -12.11 -6.52
N ASN A 105 -1.95 -11.65 -7.70
CA ASN A 105 -0.65 -11.93 -8.27
C ASN A 105 0.44 -11.04 -7.67
N PHE A 106 1.19 -11.61 -6.72
CA PHE A 106 2.30 -10.92 -6.07
C PHE A 106 3.49 -10.67 -7.01
N LEU A 107 3.73 -11.58 -7.97
CA LEU A 107 4.83 -11.41 -8.93
C LEU A 107 4.62 -10.19 -9.81
N THR A 108 3.38 -9.93 -10.23
CA THR A 108 3.07 -8.72 -11.00
C THR A 108 3.24 -7.44 -10.18
N CYS A 109 3.01 -7.50 -8.85
CA CYS A 109 3.32 -6.37 -7.98
C CYS A 109 4.80 -6.00 -8.01
N LYS A 110 5.69 -7.01 -8.00
CA LYS A 110 7.14 -6.80 -8.12
C LYS A 110 7.53 -6.20 -9.46
N LYS A 111 6.94 -6.70 -10.56
CA LYS A 111 7.25 -6.25 -11.91
C LYS A 111 6.88 -4.79 -12.13
N ILE A 112 5.65 -4.37 -11.77
CA ILE A 112 5.20 -3.00 -11.99
C ILE A 112 5.95 -1.95 -11.17
N CYS A 113 6.65 -2.35 -10.11
CA CYS A 113 7.51 -1.46 -9.31
C CYS A 113 8.99 -1.86 -9.39
N SER A 114 9.39 -2.53 -10.46
CA SER A 114 10.81 -2.86 -10.70
C SER A 114 11.64 -1.59 -10.91
N PRO A 115 12.95 -1.62 -10.61
CA PRO A 115 13.81 -0.46 -10.80
C PRO A 115 13.71 0.12 -12.21
N GLU A 116 13.65 -0.73 -13.23
CA GLU A 116 13.58 -0.35 -14.64
C GLU A 116 12.29 0.44 -14.93
N VAL A 117 11.15 -0.06 -14.48
CA VAL A 117 9.86 0.63 -14.62
C VAL A 117 9.87 1.98 -13.90
N LEU A 118 10.40 2.00 -12.69
CA LEU A 118 10.50 3.24 -11.90
C LEU A 118 11.38 4.29 -12.58
N GLU A 119 12.53 3.92 -13.13
CA GLU A 119 13.39 4.85 -13.85
C GLU A 119 12.73 5.42 -15.11
N LEU A 120 11.98 4.60 -15.84
CA LEU A 120 11.21 5.08 -17.00
C LEU A 120 10.13 6.09 -16.61
N LEU A 121 9.34 5.78 -15.57
CA LEU A 121 8.29 6.67 -15.07
C LEU A 121 8.82 7.97 -14.48
N LYS A 122 10.03 7.96 -13.93
CA LYS A 122 10.67 9.13 -13.33
C LYS A 122 11.13 10.16 -14.36
N LYS A 123 11.37 9.75 -15.61
CA LYS A 123 11.87 10.63 -16.69
C LYS A 123 10.90 11.77 -17.06
N SER A 124 9.60 11.63 -16.77
CA SER A 124 8.59 12.61 -17.16
C SER A 124 7.82 13.16 -15.96
N ASN A 125 7.63 14.48 -15.92
CA ASN A 125 6.80 15.11 -14.90
C ASN A 125 5.34 14.59 -14.91
N ARG A 126 4.82 14.20 -16.07
CA ARG A 126 3.46 13.65 -16.21
C ARG A 126 3.29 12.34 -15.43
N THR A 127 4.29 11.47 -15.47
CA THR A 127 4.27 10.14 -14.85
C THR A 127 4.86 10.11 -13.43
N TYR A 128 5.35 11.26 -12.95
CA TYR A 128 6.07 11.34 -11.67
C TYR A 128 5.21 10.94 -10.46
N ALA A 129 3.91 11.26 -10.46
CA ALA A 129 3.01 10.83 -9.39
C ALA A 129 2.83 9.30 -9.37
N THR A 130 2.73 8.68 -10.55
CA THR A 130 2.67 7.22 -10.68
C THR A 130 4.00 6.58 -10.25
N TYR A 131 5.12 7.18 -10.60
CA TYR A 131 6.44 6.79 -10.09
C TYR A 131 6.47 6.79 -8.55
N LEU A 132 6.07 7.89 -7.90
CA LEU A 132 6.07 7.99 -6.43
C LEU A 132 5.18 6.92 -5.78
N TYR A 133 4.00 6.68 -6.35
CA TYR A 133 3.09 5.66 -5.86
C TYR A 133 3.71 4.26 -5.93
N LEU A 134 4.32 3.91 -7.05
CA LEU A 134 4.95 2.61 -7.25
C LEU A 134 6.28 2.48 -6.47
N GLN A 135 6.98 3.58 -6.24
CA GLN A 135 8.15 3.62 -5.35
C GLN A 135 7.77 3.25 -3.90
N LEU A 136 6.63 3.73 -3.41
CA LEU A 136 6.12 3.33 -2.10
C LEU A 136 5.75 1.85 -2.07
N LEU A 137 5.16 1.31 -3.13
CA LEU A 137 4.90 -0.13 -3.27
C LEU A 137 6.20 -0.94 -3.22
N GLN A 138 7.25 -0.50 -3.93
CA GLN A 138 8.57 -1.13 -3.89
C GLN A 138 9.15 -1.11 -2.47
N TYR A 139 9.00 0.01 -1.74
CA TYR A 139 9.48 0.11 -0.35
C TYR A 139 8.77 -0.88 0.57
N ILE A 140 7.46 -1.09 0.40
CA ILE A 140 6.71 -2.11 1.16
C ILE A 140 7.27 -3.49 0.84
N ILE A 141 7.49 -3.82 -0.43
CA ILE A 141 8.05 -5.11 -0.84
C ILE A 141 9.44 -5.31 -0.25
N LYS A 142 10.34 -4.32 -0.35
CA LYS A 142 11.69 -4.39 0.22
C LYS A 142 11.68 -4.53 1.74
N ALA A 143 10.77 -3.84 2.42
CA ALA A 143 10.70 -3.89 3.87
C ALA A 143 10.24 -5.25 4.40
N TYR A 144 9.32 -5.93 3.70
CA TYR A 144 8.64 -7.11 4.23
C TYR A 144 8.99 -8.42 3.55
N TYR A 145 9.49 -8.39 2.30
CA TYR A 145 9.68 -9.61 1.50
C TYR A 145 11.11 -9.86 1.03
N GLU A 146 11.91 -8.83 0.82
CA GLU A 146 13.28 -9.04 0.37
C GLU A 146 14.16 -9.51 1.53
N THR A 147 14.71 -10.71 1.43
CA THR A 147 15.55 -11.33 2.48
C THR A 147 16.83 -10.55 2.73
N GLU A 148 17.41 -9.98 1.68
CA GLU A 148 18.68 -9.24 1.70
C GLU A 148 18.57 -7.85 2.35
N THR A 149 17.35 -7.36 2.61
CA THR A 149 17.15 -6.05 3.23
C THR A 149 17.49 -6.10 4.71
N SER A 150 18.48 -5.34 5.15
CA SER A 150 18.88 -5.26 6.56
C SER A 150 17.73 -4.73 7.45
N MET A 151 17.71 -5.11 8.74
CA MET A 151 16.68 -4.65 9.69
C MET A 151 16.59 -3.12 9.75
N LYS A 152 17.73 -2.43 9.74
CA LYS A 152 17.77 -0.96 9.71
C LYS A 152 17.05 -0.40 8.49
N ASN A 153 17.31 -0.96 7.32
CA ASN A 153 16.67 -0.53 6.07
C ASN A 153 15.17 -0.87 6.06
N ARG A 154 14.78 -2.04 6.59
CA ARG A 154 13.36 -2.41 6.74
C ARG A 154 12.60 -1.39 7.57
N LEU A 155 13.15 -0.99 8.71
CA LEU A 155 12.56 0.05 9.56
C LEU A 155 12.48 1.38 8.83
N TYR A 156 13.57 1.81 8.20
CA TYR A 156 13.60 3.07 7.45
C TYR A 156 12.53 3.10 6.34
N LEU A 157 12.44 2.05 5.52
CA LEU A 157 11.47 1.96 4.43
C LEU A 157 10.02 1.93 4.95
N SER A 158 9.75 1.14 6.01
CA SER A 158 8.43 1.07 6.63
C SER A 158 7.99 2.42 7.20
N TRP A 159 8.88 3.13 7.88
CA TRP A 159 8.61 4.46 8.40
C TRP A 159 8.39 5.47 7.28
N THR A 160 9.19 5.44 6.23
CA THR A 160 9.05 6.31 5.06
C THR A 160 7.65 6.16 4.45
N VAL A 161 7.22 4.92 4.18
CA VAL A 161 5.87 4.65 3.66
C VAL A 161 4.80 5.17 4.61
N THR A 162 4.94 4.90 5.92
CA THR A 162 3.97 5.32 6.94
C THR A 162 3.83 6.85 6.98
N PHE A 163 4.94 7.58 6.98
CA PHE A 163 4.92 9.05 7.01
C PHE A 163 4.32 9.63 5.73
N VAL A 164 4.76 9.16 4.58
CA VAL A 164 4.23 9.63 3.29
C VAL A 164 2.72 9.37 3.19
N CYS A 165 2.24 8.19 3.58
CA CYS A 165 0.80 7.89 3.57
C CYS A 165 0.01 8.77 4.56
N ARG A 166 0.58 9.10 5.73
CA ARG A 166 -0.05 10.02 6.69
C ARG A 166 -0.15 11.43 6.13
N MET A 167 0.94 11.95 5.56
CA MET A 167 0.94 13.26 4.91
C MET A 167 -0.03 13.31 3.74
N TRP A 168 -0.05 12.28 2.90
CA TRP A 168 -0.98 12.15 1.78
C TRP A 168 -2.44 12.18 2.26
N LYS A 169 -2.78 11.42 3.31
CA LYS A 169 -4.12 11.45 3.92
C LYS A 169 -4.52 12.84 4.41
N ILE A 170 -3.59 13.59 5.02
CA ILE A 170 -3.83 14.95 5.50
C ILE A 170 -4.06 15.89 4.30
N SER A 171 -3.21 15.82 3.29
CA SER A 171 -3.33 16.63 2.06
C SER A 171 -4.66 16.41 1.36
N LEU A 172 -5.11 15.15 1.21
CA LEU A 172 -6.40 14.83 0.61
C LEU A 172 -7.57 15.42 1.41
N LYS A 173 -7.52 15.36 2.74
CA LYS A 173 -8.54 15.98 3.61
C LYS A 173 -8.57 17.50 3.45
N TYR A 174 -7.41 18.14 3.44
CA TYR A 174 -7.29 19.59 3.27
C TYR A 174 -7.86 20.02 1.93
N ASN A 175 -7.46 19.38 0.84
CA ASN A 175 -7.96 19.67 -0.52
C ASN A 175 -9.48 19.49 -0.64
N ALA A 176 -10.04 18.45 0.01
CA ALA A 176 -11.50 18.25 0.04
C ALA A 176 -12.21 19.38 0.81
N MET A 177 -11.65 19.86 1.91
CA MET A 177 -12.20 20.97 2.69
C MET A 177 -12.17 22.29 1.89
N VAL A 178 -11.05 22.56 1.22
CA VAL A 178 -10.89 23.78 0.38
C VAL A 178 -11.90 23.77 -0.78
N LYS A 179 -12.03 22.64 -1.48
CA LYS A 179 -13.01 22.48 -2.57
C LYS A 179 -14.44 22.71 -2.07
N LYS A 180 -14.79 22.17 -0.91
CA LYS A 180 -16.12 22.37 -0.30
C LYS A 180 -16.39 23.84 0.06
N LYS A 181 -15.38 24.53 0.60
CA LYS A 181 -15.50 25.96 0.94
C LYS A 181 -15.75 26.80 -0.31
N ILE A 182 -14.93 26.63 -1.36
CA ILE A 182 -15.08 27.35 -2.64
C ILE A 182 -16.45 27.05 -3.28
N PHE A 183 -16.95 25.82 -3.22
CA PHE A 183 -18.27 25.44 -3.73
C PHE A 183 -19.39 26.19 -3.00
N ASN A 184 -19.35 26.24 -1.67
CA ASN A 184 -20.36 26.93 -0.86
C ASN A 184 -20.35 28.45 -1.10
N GLU A 185 -19.17 29.07 -1.28
CA GLU A 185 -19.05 30.51 -1.60
C GLU A 185 -19.66 30.85 -2.98
N LYS A 186 -19.54 29.94 -3.96
CA LYS A 186 -20.15 30.12 -5.29
C LYS A 186 -21.68 29.98 -5.32
N ILE A 187 -22.27 29.25 -4.36
CA ILE A 187 -23.73 29.08 -4.27
C ILE A 187 -24.39 30.25 -3.51
N SER A 188 -23.62 30.95 -2.68
CA SER A 188 -24.12 32.07 -1.89
C SER A 188 -24.01 33.46 -2.58
N GLN A 189 -23.55 33.48 -3.81
CA GLN A 189 -23.58 34.62 -4.76
C GLN A 189 -24.68 34.44 -5.80
#